data_b5aafae315eaeac8ed4290685fd9129a
#
_entry.id   b5aafae315eaeac8ed4290685fd9129a
#
_cell.length_a   1.000
_cell.length_b   1.000
_cell.length_c   1.000
_cell.angle_alpha   90.00
_cell.angle_beta   90.00
_cell.angle_gamma   90.00
#
_symmetry.space_group_name_H-M   'P 1'
#
loop_
_entity.id
_entity.type
_entity.pdbx_description
1 polymer ?
#
loop_
_entity_poly.entity_id
_entity_poly.type
_entity_poly.pdbx_seq_one_letter_code
_entity_poly.pdbx_strand_id
1 'polypeptide(L)'
;MNFAIKGCVAGLSLAFALPSFACSICRCGDPTFNALGKDGVAQTGLRVAFDWDQVRKTQGEGDAVDSLRERRYSLLAGYGFSDTFSVFARLPYSERDLTEVEDGAAEHSSASGLADPEIYAQYRLWASPFEGDVGMRASLYVVGGVKTAWGENDASRGGERLDEHVQPGTGSTDWFAGISGSYQVDPKSALFVSTQYRRTGRNDAGYQYGRTTLLNVAYERKLTSRWDTVLEANYRHAGRDEVDDTGLLDDDTGGSIVYLTPRVLFDIGSGWVARASAQVPLSQSSLNGAQREKTVFNVGITKLFAK
;
A
#
# COMPACT_ATOMS: atom_id res chain seq x y z
N MET A 1 -2.00 -64.89 32.14
CA MET A 1 -0.77 -64.10 32.19
C MET A 1 -0.68 -63.30 30.86
N ASN A 2 -1.03 -62.06 30.96
CA ASN A 2 -1.16 -61.16 29.79
C ASN A 2 0.18 -60.47 29.52
N PHE A 3 0.70 -60.57 28.30
CA PHE A 3 1.72 -59.68 27.80
C PHE A 3 1.15 -58.80 26.70
N ALA A 4 0.94 -57.52 27.00
CA ALA A 4 0.60 -56.50 26.04
C ALA A 4 1.90 -55.93 25.44
N ILE A 5 2.09 -56.07 24.15
CA ILE A 5 3.16 -55.38 23.39
C ILE A 5 2.61 -54.06 22.92
N LYS A 6 3.09 -52.97 23.51
CA LYS A 6 2.87 -51.61 23.03
C LYS A 6 3.88 -51.32 21.93
N GLY A 7 3.41 -51.29 20.69
CA GLY A 7 4.17 -50.78 19.56
C GLY A 7 4.10 -49.25 19.55
N CYS A 8 5.22 -48.57 19.82
CA CYS A 8 5.40 -47.16 19.52
C CYS A 8 5.65 -46.99 18.02
N VAL A 9 4.67 -46.48 17.30
CA VAL A 9 4.88 -45.92 15.94
C VAL A 9 5.27 -44.46 16.14
N ALA A 10 6.56 -44.17 16.08
CA ALA A 10 7.07 -42.81 15.98
C ALA A 10 6.86 -42.34 14.53
N GLY A 11 5.78 -41.60 14.29
CA GLY A 11 5.58 -40.88 13.05
C GLY A 11 6.58 -39.71 12.98
N LEU A 12 7.57 -39.84 12.11
CA LEU A 12 8.50 -38.78 11.76
C LEU A 12 7.76 -37.81 10.83
N SER A 13 7.11 -36.80 11.39
CA SER A 13 6.57 -35.68 10.63
C SER A 13 7.76 -34.80 10.22
N LEU A 14 8.25 -34.95 9.00
CA LEU A 14 9.07 -33.94 8.36
C LEU A 14 8.16 -32.73 8.09
N ALA A 15 8.20 -31.77 9.00
CA ALA A 15 7.71 -30.44 8.71
C ALA A 15 8.73 -29.78 7.77
N PHE A 16 8.44 -29.76 6.48
CA PHE A 16 9.08 -28.81 5.58
C PHE A 16 8.57 -27.44 5.99
N ALA A 17 9.37 -26.70 6.76
CA ALA A 17 9.19 -25.27 6.93
C ALA A 17 9.57 -24.62 5.60
N LEU A 18 8.57 -24.37 4.76
CA LEU A 18 8.74 -23.47 3.62
C LEU A 18 8.92 -22.06 4.20
N PRO A 19 9.96 -21.32 3.81
CA PRO A 19 10.08 -19.92 4.21
C PRO A 19 8.92 -19.17 3.58
N SER A 20 8.00 -18.70 4.41
CA SER A 20 6.84 -17.96 3.96
C SER A 20 6.98 -16.50 4.32
N PHE A 21 6.97 -15.67 3.28
CA PHE A 21 7.06 -14.22 3.41
C PHE A 21 5.68 -13.61 3.54
N ALA A 22 5.43 -12.91 4.61
CA ALA A 22 4.17 -12.25 4.83
C ALA A 22 3.93 -11.14 3.81
N CYS A 23 2.96 -11.31 2.93
CA CYS A 23 2.61 -10.32 1.94
C CYS A 23 1.69 -9.21 2.45
N SER A 24 2.22 -8.30 3.17
CA SER A 24 1.69 -6.95 3.16
C SER A 24 2.40 -6.06 2.12
N ILE A 25 3.02 -6.69 1.14
CA ILE A 25 3.95 -6.08 0.18
C ILE A 25 3.23 -5.19 -0.82
N CYS A 26 2.04 -5.58 -1.24
CA CYS A 26 1.27 -4.75 -2.15
C CYS A 26 0.70 -3.57 -1.38
N ARG A 27 1.46 -2.50 -1.27
CA ARG A 27 0.93 -1.17 -0.97
C ARG A 27 0.07 -0.63 -2.11
N CYS A 28 -0.39 -1.53 -2.99
CA CYS A 28 -1.35 -1.22 -4.03
C CYS A 28 -2.59 -0.64 -3.37
N GLY A 29 -2.85 0.64 -3.61
CA GLY A 29 -3.99 1.35 -3.03
C GLY A 29 -3.82 1.75 -1.57
N ASP A 30 -2.59 1.87 -1.04
CA ASP A 30 -2.38 2.69 0.14
C ASP A 30 -2.89 4.10 -0.22
N PRO A 31 -4.08 4.52 0.25
CA PRO A 31 -4.54 5.88 0.05
C PRO A 31 -3.75 6.71 1.04
N THR A 32 -2.45 6.86 0.77
CA THR A 32 -1.74 7.92 1.39
C THR A 32 -2.50 9.21 1.08
N PHE A 33 -2.42 10.16 1.97
CA PHE A 33 -2.97 11.51 1.80
C PHE A 33 -2.83 12.08 0.36
N ASN A 34 -1.88 11.58 -0.42
CA ASN A 34 -1.68 11.91 -1.82
C ASN A 34 -2.88 11.62 -2.74
N ALA A 35 -3.68 10.62 -2.42
CA ALA A 35 -4.87 10.30 -3.20
C ALA A 35 -6.11 11.06 -2.69
N LEU A 36 -6.12 11.51 -1.43
CA LEU A 36 -7.33 11.97 -0.75
C LEU A 36 -7.16 13.29 0.03
N GLY A 37 -5.95 13.87 0.09
CA GLY A 37 -5.70 15.15 0.74
C GLY A 37 -6.22 16.36 -0.05
N LYS A 38 -5.78 17.55 0.32
CA LYS A 38 -6.09 18.83 -0.35
C LYS A 38 -5.89 18.74 -1.87
N ASP A 39 -4.91 17.93 -2.30
CA ASP A 39 -4.66 17.62 -3.69
C ASP A 39 -5.61 16.55 -4.24
N GLY A 40 -6.33 15.82 -3.41
CA GLY A 40 -7.34 14.80 -3.76
C GLY A 40 -8.75 15.34 -3.90
N VAL A 41 -9.00 16.57 -3.45
CA VAL A 41 -10.29 17.23 -3.66
C VAL A 41 -10.48 17.39 -5.16
N ALA A 42 -11.64 16.97 -5.65
CA ALA A 42 -12.01 17.07 -7.06
C ALA A 42 -11.81 18.52 -7.54
N GLN A 43 -10.73 18.74 -8.25
CA GLN A 43 -10.45 19.99 -8.95
C GLN A 43 -10.63 19.75 -10.43
N THR A 44 -11.30 20.68 -11.10
CA THR A 44 -11.44 20.62 -12.56
C THR A 44 -10.06 20.79 -13.21
N GLY A 45 -9.72 19.91 -14.14
CA GLY A 45 -8.46 19.96 -14.85
C GLY A 45 -7.60 18.71 -14.71
N LEU A 46 -6.41 18.77 -15.30
CA LEU A 46 -5.46 17.68 -15.31
C LEU A 46 -4.51 17.80 -14.11
N ARG A 47 -4.26 16.66 -13.45
CA ARG A 47 -3.19 16.48 -12.47
C ARG A 47 -2.23 15.40 -12.96
N VAL A 48 -0.95 15.62 -12.82
CA VAL A 48 0.08 14.60 -13.00
C VAL A 48 1.00 14.61 -11.78
N ALA A 49 1.24 13.44 -11.22
CA ALA A 49 2.14 13.29 -10.08
C ALA A 49 3.14 12.17 -10.32
N PHE A 50 4.33 12.34 -9.80
CA PHE A 50 5.37 11.32 -9.73
C PHE A 50 5.77 11.13 -8.28
N ASP A 51 5.85 9.87 -7.85
CA ASP A 51 6.24 9.46 -6.51
C ASP A 51 7.36 8.43 -6.57
N TRP A 52 8.26 8.53 -5.60
CA TRP A 52 9.22 7.51 -5.26
C TRP A 52 9.04 7.09 -3.81
N ASP A 53 8.94 5.76 -3.60
CA ASP A 53 8.82 5.14 -2.29
C ASP A 53 9.97 4.18 -2.06
N GLN A 54 10.51 4.17 -0.84
CA GLN A 54 11.45 3.15 -0.39
C GLN A 54 10.88 2.41 0.80
N VAL A 55 10.69 1.10 0.63
CA VAL A 55 10.17 0.17 1.65
C VAL A 55 11.27 -0.80 2.03
N ARG A 56 11.33 -1.16 3.30
CA ARG A 56 12.18 -2.24 3.83
C ARG A 56 11.38 -3.06 4.81
N LYS A 57 11.51 -4.38 4.71
CA LYS A 57 10.89 -5.34 5.62
C LYS A 57 11.92 -6.35 6.07
N THR A 58 11.72 -6.90 7.25
CA THR A 58 12.53 -7.99 7.78
C THR A 58 11.59 -9.03 8.37
N GLN A 59 11.98 -10.30 8.32
CA GLN A 59 11.27 -11.42 8.91
C GLN A 59 12.27 -12.35 9.55
N GLY A 60 11.89 -13.00 10.67
CA GLY A 60 12.75 -13.90 11.40
C GLY A 60 13.41 -13.29 12.65
N GLU A 61 14.14 -14.09 13.37
CA GLU A 61 14.84 -13.74 14.61
C GLU A 61 16.28 -14.29 14.61
N GLY A 62 17.17 -13.63 15.35
CA GLY A 62 18.56 -14.04 15.48
C GLY A 62 19.36 -13.86 14.19
N ASP A 63 20.08 -14.91 13.78
CA ASP A 63 20.93 -14.90 12.58
C ASP A 63 20.18 -15.28 11.29
N ALA A 64 18.94 -15.79 11.42
CA ALA A 64 18.07 -16.14 10.31
C ALA A 64 17.05 -15.01 10.07
N VAL A 65 17.50 -13.91 9.48
CA VAL A 65 16.66 -12.74 9.19
C VAL A 65 16.58 -12.52 7.69
N ASP A 66 15.42 -12.79 7.16
CA ASP A 66 15.09 -12.45 5.78
C ASP A 66 14.83 -10.96 5.63
N SER A 67 15.17 -10.40 4.50
CA SER A 67 14.96 -8.99 4.23
C SER A 67 14.47 -8.73 2.81
N LEU A 68 13.45 -7.89 2.71
CA LEU A 68 12.96 -7.35 1.46
C LEU A 68 13.21 -5.85 1.40
N ARG A 69 13.80 -5.41 0.30
CA ARG A 69 13.90 -4.01 -0.09
C ARG A 69 13.09 -3.78 -1.35
N GLU A 70 12.21 -2.80 -1.31
CA GLU A 70 11.45 -2.37 -2.48
C GLU A 70 11.70 -0.88 -2.73
N ARG A 71 11.94 -0.53 -4.00
CA ARG A 71 11.86 0.84 -4.50
C ARG A 71 10.70 0.88 -5.50
N ARG A 72 9.77 1.78 -5.27
CA ARG A 72 8.63 1.96 -6.15
C ARG A 72 8.62 3.35 -6.73
N TYR A 73 8.40 3.43 -8.02
CA TYR A 73 8.18 4.65 -8.76
C TYR A 73 6.73 4.62 -9.26
N SER A 74 5.98 5.69 -9.08
CA SER A 74 4.59 5.74 -9.49
C SER A 74 4.31 7.00 -10.29
N LEU A 75 3.74 6.83 -11.47
CA LEU A 75 3.16 7.92 -12.25
C LEU A 75 1.65 7.91 -12.04
N LEU A 76 1.09 9.02 -11.56
CA LEU A 76 -0.34 9.21 -11.40
C LEU A 76 -0.80 10.29 -12.35
N ALA A 77 -1.82 10.01 -13.16
CA ALA A 77 -2.56 10.99 -13.92
C ALA A 77 -4.01 11.04 -13.43
N GLY A 78 -4.55 12.23 -13.22
CA GLY A 78 -5.93 12.42 -12.79
C GLY A 78 -6.59 13.54 -13.58
N TYR A 79 -7.85 13.35 -13.92
CA TYR A 79 -8.64 14.38 -14.60
C TYR A 79 -9.95 14.64 -13.85
N GLY A 80 -10.13 15.88 -13.41
CA GLY A 80 -11.39 16.36 -12.85
C GLY A 80 -12.31 16.87 -13.97
N PHE A 81 -13.37 16.12 -14.22
CA PHE A 81 -14.41 16.49 -15.20
C PHE A 81 -15.28 17.63 -14.67
N SER A 82 -15.45 17.62 -13.35
CA SER A 82 -16.16 18.66 -12.60
C SER A 82 -15.56 18.75 -11.20
N ASP A 83 -16.03 19.69 -10.40
CA ASP A 83 -15.72 19.79 -8.97
C ASP A 83 -16.33 18.67 -8.12
N THR A 84 -17.11 17.76 -8.72
CA THR A 84 -17.70 16.60 -8.05
C THR A 84 -17.16 15.27 -8.53
N PHE A 85 -16.60 15.18 -9.74
CA PHE A 85 -16.21 13.91 -10.35
C PHE A 85 -14.81 13.97 -10.97
N SER A 86 -13.97 13.01 -10.59
CA SER A 86 -12.62 12.84 -11.11
C SER A 86 -12.31 11.38 -11.39
N VAL A 87 -11.44 11.13 -12.36
CA VAL A 87 -10.90 9.81 -12.69
C VAL A 87 -9.39 9.87 -12.64
N PHE A 88 -8.77 8.79 -12.16
CA PHE A 88 -7.33 8.66 -11.96
C PHE A 88 -6.83 7.35 -12.57
N ALA A 89 -5.62 7.40 -13.10
CA ALA A 89 -4.85 6.24 -13.50
C ALA A 89 -3.47 6.30 -12.83
N ARG A 90 -3.04 5.19 -12.22
CA ARG A 90 -1.71 5.04 -11.61
C ARG A 90 -0.95 3.95 -12.36
N LEU A 91 0.27 4.24 -12.71
CA LEU A 91 1.21 3.30 -13.32
C LEU A 91 2.44 3.16 -12.42
N PRO A 92 2.56 2.07 -11.65
CA PRO A 92 3.71 1.82 -10.80
C PRO A 92 4.78 1.01 -11.53
N TYR A 93 6.03 1.25 -11.18
CA TYR A 93 7.21 0.44 -11.50
C TYR A 93 7.88 0.05 -10.19
N SER A 94 8.26 -1.21 -10.02
CA SER A 94 8.83 -1.74 -8.78
C SER A 94 10.16 -2.42 -9.02
N GLU A 95 11.12 -2.16 -8.13
CA GLU A 95 12.39 -2.89 -8.02
C GLU A 95 12.37 -3.57 -6.65
N ARG A 96 12.53 -4.89 -6.62
CA ARG A 96 12.50 -5.71 -5.40
C ARG A 96 13.75 -6.54 -5.28
N ASP A 97 14.36 -6.47 -4.10
CA ASP A 97 15.52 -7.27 -3.70
C ASP A 97 15.13 -8.05 -2.44
N LEU A 98 15.13 -9.37 -2.53
CA LEU A 98 14.86 -10.29 -1.44
C LEU A 98 16.15 -11.01 -1.06
N THR A 99 16.40 -11.12 0.24
CA THR A 99 17.44 -11.96 0.80
C THR A 99 16.77 -12.91 1.77
N GLU A 100 16.92 -14.20 1.53
CA GLU A 100 16.46 -15.30 2.38
C GLU A 100 17.65 -15.96 3.05
N VAL A 101 17.47 -16.37 4.29
CA VAL A 101 18.56 -17.03 5.04
C VAL A 101 18.10 -18.41 5.49
N GLU A 102 18.53 -19.44 4.78
CA GLU A 102 18.29 -20.86 5.11
C GLU A 102 19.58 -21.51 5.56
N ASP A 103 19.56 -22.21 6.69
CA ASP A 103 20.70 -22.95 7.25
C ASP A 103 22.02 -22.14 7.34
N GLY A 104 21.90 -20.80 7.54
CA GLY A 104 23.04 -19.91 7.59
C GLY A 104 23.62 -19.49 6.25
N ALA A 105 23.03 -19.94 5.14
CA ALA A 105 23.36 -19.47 3.79
C ALA A 105 22.34 -18.39 3.35
N ALA A 106 22.84 -17.30 2.78
CA ALA A 106 22.00 -16.25 2.23
C ALA A 106 21.76 -16.47 0.73
N GLU A 107 20.51 -16.57 0.35
CA GLU A 107 20.09 -16.55 -1.05
C GLU A 107 19.54 -15.18 -1.41
N HIS A 108 19.89 -14.67 -2.61
CA HIS A 108 19.44 -13.38 -3.09
C HIS A 108 18.60 -13.54 -4.36
N SER A 109 17.40 -12.96 -4.34
CA SER A 109 16.50 -12.86 -5.48
C SER A 109 16.17 -11.41 -5.75
N SER A 110 16.08 -11.04 -7.02
CA SER A 110 15.67 -9.70 -7.39
C SER A 110 14.86 -9.70 -8.68
N ALA A 111 13.88 -8.81 -8.75
CA ALA A 111 13.13 -8.53 -9.96
C ALA A 111 12.76 -7.06 -10.04
N SER A 112 12.59 -6.57 -11.25
CA SER A 112 12.14 -5.21 -11.52
C SER A 112 11.27 -5.18 -12.77
N GLY A 113 10.25 -4.32 -12.77
CA GLY A 113 9.35 -4.21 -13.89
C GLY A 113 8.14 -3.36 -13.58
N LEU A 114 7.22 -3.29 -14.54
CA LEU A 114 5.93 -2.65 -14.32
C LEU A 114 5.11 -3.46 -13.32
N ALA A 115 4.64 -2.79 -12.27
CA ALA A 115 3.65 -3.37 -11.37
C ALA A 115 2.24 -3.14 -11.92
N ASP A 116 1.23 -3.69 -11.26
CA ASP A 116 -0.15 -3.66 -11.74
C ASP A 116 -0.72 -2.23 -11.75
N PRO A 117 -1.18 -1.72 -12.91
CA PRO A 117 -1.82 -0.42 -12.99
C PRO A 117 -3.15 -0.37 -12.25
N GLU A 118 -3.50 0.82 -11.76
CA GLU A 118 -4.77 1.08 -11.11
C GLU A 118 -5.55 2.17 -11.86
N ILE A 119 -6.86 1.97 -11.99
CA ILE A 119 -7.80 2.97 -12.50
C ILE A 119 -8.90 3.13 -11.47
N TYR A 120 -9.17 4.37 -11.06
CA TYR A 120 -10.22 4.63 -10.07
C TYR A 120 -10.92 5.97 -10.32
N ALA A 121 -12.14 6.05 -9.81
CA ALA A 121 -12.94 7.26 -9.84
C ALA A 121 -13.25 7.74 -8.42
N GLN A 122 -13.40 9.04 -8.29
CA GLN A 122 -13.81 9.71 -7.06
C GLN A 122 -15.04 10.57 -7.37
N TYR A 123 -16.06 10.46 -6.52
CA TYR A 123 -17.29 11.24 -6.64
C TYR A 123 -17.62 11.90 -5.29
N ARG A 124 -17.87 13.21 -5.31
CA ARG A 124 -18.29 13.96 -4.13
C ARG A 124 -19.79 13.76 -3.91
N LEU A 125 -20.12 13.00 -2.84
CA LEU A 125 -21.50 12.75 -2.44
C LEU A 125 -22.17 13.97 -1.81
N TRP A 126 -21.40 14.72 -1.03
CA TRP A 126 -21.91 15.83 -0.28
C TRP A 126 -20.81 16.87 0.01
N ALA A 127 -21.22 18.12 0.13
CA ALA A 127 -20.37 19.20 0.63
C ALA A 127 -21.23 20.21 1.40
N SER A 128 -20.63 20.83 2.42
CA SER A 128 -21.26 21.95 3.10
C SER A 128 -21.36 23.17 2.18
N PRO A 129 -22.27 24.10 2.44
CA PRO A 129 -22.24 25.42 1.80
C PRO A 129 -20.89 26.12 2.02
N PHE A 130 -20.59 27.09 1.18
CA PHE A 130 -19.44 27.99 1.38
C PHE A 130 -19.67 28.90 2.58
N GLU A 131 -18.66 28.99 3.44
CA GLU A 131 -18.67 29.81 4.63
C GLU A 131 -17.51 30.82 4.61
N GLY A 132 -17.76 32.06 4.24
CA GLY A 132 -16.80 33.17 4.31
C GLY A 132 -15.38 32.81 3.87
N ASP A 133 -14.40 33.08 4.72
CA ASP A 133 -12.97 32.82 4.44
C ASP A 133 -12.56 31.32 4.50
N VAL A 134 -13.41 30.46 5.02
CA VAL A 134 -13.14 29.02 5.16
C VAL A 134 -13.46 28.26 3.85
N GLY A 135 -14.34 28.81 3.02
CA GLY A 135 -14.81 28.15 1.82
C GLY A 135 -15.76 26.99 2.14
N MET A 136 -15.57 25.85 1.50
CA MET A 136 -16.31 24.61 1.78
C MET A 136 -15.78 23.99 3.07
N ARG A 137 -16.58 24.03 4.15
CA ARG A 137 -16.15 23.56 5.46
C ARG A 137 -15.99 22.06 5.54
N ALA A 138 -16.88 21.30 4.91
CA ALA A 138 -16.82 19.84 4.95
C ALA A 138 -17.22 19.23 3.60
N SER A 139 -16.66 18.08 3.31
CA SER A 139 -17.01 17.31 2.11
C SER A 139 -16.92 15.81 2.37
N LEU A 140 -17.70 15.03 1.62
CA LEU A 140 -17.74 13.57 1.65
C LEU A 140 -17.63 13.03 0.23
N TYR A 141 -16.75 12.06 0.03
CA TYR A 141 -16.48 11.42 -1.25
C TYR A 141 -16.61 9.91 -1.15
N VAL A 142 -16.97 9.28 -2.25
CA VAL A 142 -16.73 7.86 -2.49
C VAL A 142 -15.63 7.69 -3.51
N VAL A 143 -14.88 6.61 -3.37
CA VAL A 143 -13.82 6.19 -4.28
C VAL A 143 -14.09 4.74 -4.66
N GLY A 144 -13.88 4.39 -5.91
CA GLY A 144 -13.94 3.00 -6.36
C GLY A 144 -13.06 2.79 -7.56
N GLY A 145 -12.45 1.62 -7.65
CA GLY A 145 -11.50 1.34 -8.71
C GLY A 145 -11.11 -0.12 -8.84
N VAL A 146 -10.24 -0.34 -9.79
CA VAL A 146 -9.67 -1.64 -10.13
C VAL A 146 -8.16 -1.52 -10.27
N LYS A 147 -7.44 -2.47 -9.70
CA LYS A 147 -6.05 -2.79 -10.04
C LYS A 147 -6.11 -3.90 -11.08
N THR A 148 -5.46 -3.71 -12.21
CA THR A 148 -5.43 -4.70 -13.30
C THR A 148 -4.33 -5.72 -13.05
N ALA A 149 -4.36 -6.86 -13.75
CA ALA A 149 -3.33 -7.88 -13.75
C ALA A 149 -2.27 -7.65 -14.87
N TRP A 150 -1.96 -6.40 -15.20
CA TRP A 150 -1.09 -6.08 -16.35
C TRP A 150 0.38 -5.86 -15.97
N GLY A 151 0.69 -5.97 -14.70
CA GLY A 151 2.06 -5.91 -14.21
C GLY A 151 2.84 -7.19 -14.57
N GLU A 152 4.16 -7.08 -14.56
CA GLU A 152 5.06 -8.20 -14.75
C GLU A 152 5.04 -9.09 -13.50
N ASN A 153 4.68 -10.37 -13.66
CA ASN A 153 4.57 -11.33 -12.56
C ASN A 153 5.13 -12.73 -12.91
N ASP A 154 5.98 -12.80 -13.93
CA ASP A 154 6.61 -14.03 -14.42
C ASP A 154 8.14 -14.00 -14.33
N ALA A 155 8.68 -13.12 -13.49
CA ALA A 155 10.10 -13.07 -13.24
C ALA A 155 10.61 -14.44 -12.77
N SER A 156 11.69 -14.90 -13.40
CA SER A 156 12.23 -16.25 -13.19
C SER A 156 13.76 -16.23 -13.17
N ARG A 157 14.35 -17.24 -12.53
CA ARG A 157 15.80 -17.46 -12.46
C ARG A 157 16.12 -18.91 -12.73
N GLY A 158 17.00 -19.17 -13.69
CA GLY A 158 17.35 -20.54 -14.05
C GLY A 158 16.20 -21.38 -14.63
N GLY A 159 15.11 -20.73 -15.05
CA GLY A 159 13.91 -21.39 -15.55
C GLY A 159 12.84 -21.68 -14.48
N GLU A 160 13.13 -21.36 -13.22
CA GLU A 160 12.16 -21.41 -12.12
C GLU A 160 11.60 -20.03 -11.85
N ARG A 161 10.28 -19.95 -11.63
CA ARG A 161 9.59 -18.70 -11.29
C ARG A 161 10.02 -18.26 -9.90
N LEU A 162 10.36 -16.98 -9.76
CA LEU A 162 10.69 -16.39 -8.46
C LEU A 162 9.44 -16.33 -7.57
N ASP A 163 9.67 -16.27 -6.26
CA ASP A 163 8.64 -16.11 -5.26
C ASP A 163 7.70 -14.94 -5.56
N GLU A 164 6.42 -15.09 -5.19
CA GLU A 164 5.39 -14.08 -5.41
C GLU A 164 5.74 -12.71 -4.84
N HIS A 165 6.53 -12.69 -3.77
CA HIS A 165 6.92 -11.45 -3.08
C HIS A 165 8.02 -10.67 -3.79
N VAL A 166 8.74 -11.32 -4.71
CA VAL A 166 9.76 -10.68 -5.55
C VAL A 166 9.17 -10.17 -6.86
N GLN A 167 8.02 -10.72 -7.29
CA GLN A 167 7.37 -10.31 -8.54
C GLN A 167 7.04 -8.82 -8.54
N PRO A 168 7.33 -8.04 -9.61
CA PRO A 168 7.01 -6.61 -9.69
C PRO A 168 5.51 -6.33 -9.55
N GLY A 169 4.68 -7.08 -10.24
CA GLY A 169 3.22 -7.09 -10.16
C GLY A 169 2.68 -8.29 -9.40
N THR A 170 1.39 -8.31 -9.10
CA THR A 170 0.74 -9.45 -8.45
C THR A 170 0.10 -10.42 -9.45
N GLY A 171 -0.09 -9.98 -10.71
CA GLY A 171 -0.78 -10.74 -11.72
C GLY A 171 -2.26 -10.99 -11.44
N SER A 172 -2.84 -10.29 -10.46
CA SER A 172 -4.25 -10.44 -10.10
C SER A 172 -5.04 -9.15 -10.36
N THR A 173 -6.33 -9.31 -10.68
CA THR A 173 -7.28 -8.19 -10.75
C THR A 173 -7.93 -8.00 -9.40
N ASP A 174 -7.76 -6.81 -8.81
CA ASP A 174 -8.34 -6.46 -7.52
C ASP A 174 -9.36 -5.34 -7.68
N TRP A 175 -10.39 -5.37 -6.83
CA TRP A 175 -11.39 -4.31 -6.74
C TRP A 175 -11.25 -3.60 -5.40
N PHE A 176 -11.39 -2.30 -5.40
CA PHE A 176 -11.40 -1.53 -4.16
C PHE A 176 -12.48 -0.46 -4.16
N ALA A 177 -12.97 -0.19 -2.95
CA ALA A 177 -13.91 0.89 -2.70
C ALA A 177 -13.61 1.54 -1.35
N GLY A 178 -13.96 2.81 -1.22
CA GLY A 178 -13.71 3.57 -0.01
C GLY A 178 -14.55 4.82 0.09
N ILE A 179 -14.48 5.43 1.24
CA ILE A 179 -15.04 6.74 1.52
C ILE A 179 -13.98 7.65 2.10
N SER A 180 -14.07 8.94 1.83
CA SER A 180 -13.21 9.94 2.43
C SER A 180 -13.99 11.19 2.75
N GLY A 181 -13.56 11.87 3.81
CA GLY A 181 -14.13 13.14 4.24
C GLY A 181 -13.06 14.17 4.52
N SER A 182 -13.37 15.42 4.34
CA SER A 182 -12.56 16.56 4.77
C SER A 182 -13.35 17.50 5.64
N TYR A 183 -12.67 18.14 6.59
CA TYR A 183 -13.23 19.17 7.43
C TYR A 183 -12.22 20.31 7.59
N GLN A 184 -12.56 21.49 7.08
CA GLN A 184 -11.77 22.71 7.23
C GLN A 184 -11.99 23.27 8.63
N VAL A 185 -10.98 23.19 9.50
CA VAL A 185 -11.06 23.65 10.89
C VAL A 185 -11.03 25.19 10.93
N ASP A 186 -10.06 25.77 10.22
CA ASP A 186 -9.85 27.20 10.03
C ASP A 186 -9.21 27.44 8.64
N PRO A 187 -9.01 28.69 8.17
CA PRO A 187 -8.44 28.96 6.84
C PRO A 187 -7.05 28.36 6.58
N LYS A 188 -6.37 27.87 7.61
CA LYS A 188 -5.02 27.31 7.53
C LYS A 188 -4.94 25.84 7.93
N SER A 189 -6.04 25.24 8.42
CA SER A 189 -6.00 23.89 8.98
C SER A 189 -7.18 23.06 8.51
N ALA A 190 -6.90 21.80 8.13
CA ALA A 190 -7.91 20.85 7.71
C ALA A 190 -7.67 19.47 8.33
N LEU A 191 -8.75 18.74 8.54
CA LEU A 191 -8.77 17.33 8.91
C LEU A 191 -9.26 16.52 7.73
N PHE A 192 -8.66 15.34 7.53
CA PHE A 192 -9.05 14.37 6.53
C PHE A 192 -9.21 13.02 7.18
N VAL A 193 -10.22 12.28 6.77
CA VAL A 193 -10.44 10.89 7.19
C VAL A 193 -10.77 10.07 5.96
N SER A 194 -10.17 8.90 5.84
CA SER A 194 -10.52 7.98 4.76
C SER A 194 -10.46 6.53 5.21
N THR A 195 -11.29 5.70 4.59
CA THR A 195 -11.21 4.25 4.70
C THR A 195 -11.36 3.64 3.32
N GLN A 196 -10.65 2.53 3.10
CA GLN A 196 -10.72 1.77 1.86
C GLN A 196 -10.67 0.28 2.18
N TYR A 197 -11.46 -0.49 1.45
CA TYR A 197 -11.40 -1.95 1.43
C TYR A 197 -11.00 -2.41 0.03
N ARG A 198 -10.06 -3.37 -0.03
CA ARG A 198 -9.61 -4.01 -1.26
C ARG A 198 -9.90 -5.51 -1.19
N ARG A 199 -10.59 -6.01 -2.20
CA ARG A 199 -10.77 -7.42 -2.48
C ARG A 199 -9.78 -7.81 -3.57
N THR A 200 -8.88 -8.71 -3.24
CA THR A 200 -7.86 -9.23 -4.13
C THR A 200 -8.41 -10.38 -4.97
N GLY A 201 -7.93 -10.47 -6.19
CA GLY A 201 -8.15 -11.62 -7.05
C GLY A 201 -7.04 -12.66 -6.88
N ARG A 202 -7.20 -13.80 -7.54
CA ARG A 202 -6.18 -14.86 -7.68
C ARG A 202 -5.41 -14.64 -8.96
N ASN A 203 -4.10 -14.88 -8.94
CA ASN A 203 -3.27 -14.82 -10.14
C ASN A 203 -3.19 -16.18 -10.86
N ASP A 204 -2.50 -16.22 -12.00
CA ASP A 204 -2.39 -17.41 -12.83
C ASP A 204 -1.52 -18.53 -12.19
N ALA A 205 -0.74 -18.19 -11.16
CA ALA A 205 0.01 -19.16 -10.35
C ALA A 205 -0.83 -19.80 -9.23
N GLY A 206 -2.11 -19.44 -9.12
CA GLY A 206 -2.99 -19.90 -8.05
C GLY A 206 -2.86 -19.11 -6.74
N TYR A 207 -2.01 -18.11 -6.67
CA TYR A 207 -1.78 -17.31 -5.46
C TYR A 207 -2.81 -16.17 -5.34
N GLN A 208 -3.31 -15.93 -4.12
CA GLN A 208 -4.20 -14.83 -3.82
C GLN A 208 -3.71 -14.06 -2.59
N TYR A 209 -3.34 -12.81 -2.80
CA TYR A 209 -2.93 -11.92 -1.72
C TYR A 209 -4.09 -11.62 -0.75
N GLY A 210 -3.79 -11.41 0.51
CA GLY A 210 -4.78 -11.11 1.54
C GLY A 210 -5.55 -9.81 1.25
N ARG A 211 -6.84 -9.83 1.55
CA ARG A 211 -7.71 -8.65 1.44
C ARG A 211 -7.22 -7.55 2.38
N THR A 212 -7.31 -6.30 1.94
CA THR A 212 -6.73 -5.19 2.70
C THR A 212 -7.78 -4.17 3.13
N THR A 213 -7.70 -3.73 4.37
CA THR A 213 -8.46 -2.60 4.91
C THR A 213 -7.50 -1.51 5.33
N LEU A 214 -7.79 -0.28 4.92
CA LEU A 214 -7.01 0.91 5.23
C LEU A 214 -7.90 1.92 5.95
N LEU A 215 -7.33 2.60 6.95
CA LEU A 215 -7.94 3.73 7.63
C LEU A 215 -6.89 4.81 7.83
N ASN A 216 -7.18 6.04 7.44
CA ASN A 216 -6.28 7.16 7.57
C ASN A 216 -6.99 8.35 8.21
N VAL A 217 -6.27 9.04 9.09
CA VAL A 217 -6.67 10.32 9.67
C VAL A 217 -5.49 11.26 9.52
N ALA A 218 -5.71 12.42 8.92
CA ALA A 218 -4.66 13.40 8.68
C ALA A 218 -5.08 14.79 9.15
N TYR A 219 -4.13 15.50 9.73
CA TYR A 219 -4.25 16.92 10.06
C TYR A 219 -3.24 17.70 9.23
N GLU A 220 -3.74 18.60 8.41
CA GLU A 220 -2.95 19.54 7.61
C GLU A 220 -2.92 20.91 8.28
N ARG A 221 -1.73 21.54 8.25
CA ARG A 221 -1.53 22.91 8.68
C ARG A 221 -0.69 23.70 7.69
N LYS A 222 -1.24 24.78 7.18
CA LYS A 222 -0.52 25.76 6.36
C LYS A 222 0.36 26.61 7.26
N LEU A 223 1.69 26.47 7.14
CA LEU A 223 2.66 27.24 7.94
C LEU A 223 2.96 28.60 7.33
N THR A 224 3.16 28.63 6.01
CA THR A 224 3.44 29.85 5.25
C THR A 224 2.63 29.85 3.95
N SER A 225 2.87 30.80 3.07
CA SER A 225 2.27 30.79 1.72
C SER A 225 2.74 29.63 0.83
N ARG A 226 3.88 29.01 1.16
CA ARG A 226 4.51 27.95 0.36
C ARG A 226 4.67 26.62 1.10
N TRP A 227 4.62 26.61 2.42
CA TRP A 227 4.86 25.41 3.22
C TRP A 227 3.60 24.97 3.92
N ASP A 228 3.21 23.73 3.69
CA ASP A 228 2.19 23.04 4.45
C ASP A 228 2.81 21.83 5.14
N THR A 229 2.30 21.47 6.31
CA THR A 229 2.68 20.26 7.04
C THR A 229 1.46 19.39 7.22
N VAL A 230 1.66 18.08 7.19
CA VAL A 230 0.62 17.11 7.45
C VAL A 230 1.14 16.10 8.46
N LEU A 231 0.31 15.75 9.42
CA LEU A 231 0.55 14.63 10.32
C LEU A 231 -0.57 13.61 10.12
N GLU A 232 -0.21 12.40 9.73
CA GLU A 232 -1.17 11.33 9.47
C GLU A 232 -0.99 10.18 10.45
N ALA A 233 -2.11 9.59 10.87
CA ALA A 233 -2.17 8.26 11.47
C ALA A 233 -2.78 7.32 10.43
N ASN A 234 -2.05 6.27 10.07
CA ASN A 234 -2.47 5.31 9.08
C ASN A 234 -2.58 3.93 9.72
N TYR A 235 -3.68 3.24 9.53
CA TYR A 235 -3.89 1.86 9.91
C TYR A 235 -4.05 1.02 8.65
N ARG A 236 -3.32 -0.09 8.58
CA ARG A 236 -3.46 -1.11 7.55
C ARG A 236 -3.68 -2.45 8.21
N HIS A 237 -4.68 -3.18 7.73
CA HIS A 237 -4.89 -4.58 8.03
C HIS A 237 -4.91 -5.36 6.72
N ALA A 238 -4.12 -6.43 6.64
CA ALA A 238 -4.12 -7.39 5.56
C ALA A 238 -4.55 -8.75 6.12
N GLY A 239 -5.44 -9.44 5.41
CA GLY A 239 -5.74 -10.86 5.66
C GLY A 239 -4.53 -11.73 5.33
N ARG A 240 -4.64 -13.03 5.60
CA ARG A 240 -3.65 -14.01 5.14
C ARG A 240 -3.77 -14.22 3.64
N ASP A 241 -2.67 -14.57 3.03
CA ASP A 241 -2.62 -14.96 1.63
C ASP A 241 -3.08 -16.42 1.47
N GLU A 242 -3.58 -16.76 0.28
CA GLU A 242 -3.93 -18.12 -0.12
C GLU A 242 -2.90 -18.58 -1.15
N VAL A 243 -2.17 -19.68 -0.84
CA VAL A 243 -1.01 -20.11 -1.64
C VAL A 243 -1.37 -20.96 -2.85
N ASP A 244 -2.59 -21.50 -2.91
CA ASP A 244 -3.06 -22.35 -3.99
C ASP A 244 -4.59 -22.27 -4.21
N ASP A 245 -5.06 -22.96 -5.22
CA ASP A 245 -6.49 -23.03 -5.58
C ASP A 245 -7.35 -23.77 -4.55
N THR A 246 -6.75 -24.46 -3.58
CA THR A 246 -7.50 -25.17 -2.51
C THR A 246 -7.89 -24.24 -1.38
N GLY A 247 -7.37 -23.00 -1.36
CA GLY A 247 -7.59 -22.00 -0.31
C GLY A 247 -6.74 -22.26 0.94
N LEU A 248 -5.61 -22.94 0.79
CA LEU A 248 -4.63 -23.09 1.86
C LEU A 248 -4.06 -21.72 2.21
N LEU A 249 -4.21 -21.33 3.48
CA LEU A 249 -3.74 -20.06 4.00
C LEU A 249 -2.27 -20.14 4.35
N ASP A 250 -1.54 -19.11 3.98
CA ASP A 250 -0.18 -18.89 4.43
C ASP A 250 -0.19 -18.30 5.85
N ASP A 251 0.27 -19.11 6.81
CA ASP A 251 0.25 -18.75 8.23
C ASP A 251 1.21 -17.61 8.59
N ASP A 252 2.19 -17.36 7.76
CA ASP A 252 3.19 -16.31 7.99
C ASP A 252 2.84 -14.98 7.31
N THR A 253 1.68 -14.91 6.66
CA THR A 253 1.18 -13.70 6.00
C THR A 253 0.07 -12.99 6.79
N GLY A 254 -0.27 -11.78 6.36
CA GLY A 254 -1.28 -10.95 6.99
C GLY A 254 -0.76 -10.17 8.19
N GLY A 255 -1.66 -9.44 8.83
CA GLY A 255 -1.36 -8.65 10.02
C GLY A 255 -1.88 -7.22 9.97
N SER A 256 -1.56 -6.47 11.02
CA SER A 256 -1.97 -5.08 11.17
C SER A 256 -0.79 -4.18 11.50
N ILE A 257 -0.78 -2.99 10.94
CA ILE A 257 0.24 -1.98 11.19
C ILE A 257 -0.43 -0.62 11.41
N VAL A 258 0.04 0.10 12.43
CA VAL A 258 -0.27 1.51 12.67
C VAL A 258 0.99 2.32 12.39
N TYR A 259 0.86 3.36 11.60
CA TYR A 259 1.94 4.30 11.29
C TYR A 259 1.60 5.70 11.76
N LEU A 260 2.63 6.46 12.05
CA LEU A 260 2.62 7.91 12.11
C LEU A 260 3.42 8.45 10.91
N THR A 261 2.81 9.35 10.15
CA THR A 261 3.40 9.85 8.91
C THR A 261 3.47 11.37 8.92
N PRO A 262 4.55 11.96 9.43
CA PRO A 262 4.85 13.37 9.16
C PRO A 262 5.15 13.57 7.68
N ARG A 263 4.60 14.65 7.12
CA ARG A 263 4.78 15.06 5.72
C ARG A 263 4.93 16.56 5.62
N VAL A 264 5.74 16.99 4.68
CA VAL A 264 5.87 18.39 4.27
C VAL A 264 5.48 18.54 2.81
N LEU A 265 4.80 19.65 2.50
CA LEU A 265 4.44 20.05 1.15
C LEU A 265 5.08 21.42 0.88
N PHE A 266 5.63 21.59 -0.31
CA PHE A 266 6.23 22.82 -0.75
C PHE A 266 5.65 23.28 -2.09
N ASP A 267 4.96 24.41 -2.08
CA ASP A 267 4.47 25.07 -3.28
C ASP A 267 5.63 25.76 -4.02
N ILE A 268 6.07 25.15 -5.11
CA ILE A 268 7.12 25.66 -5.98
C ILE A 268 6.60 26.85 -6.80
N GLY A 269 5.29 26.93 -6.99
CA GLY A 269 4.63 27.92 -7.85
C GLY A 269 4.17 27.33 -9.18
N SER A 270 3.34 28.10 -9.88
CA SER A 270 2.80 27.70 -11.20
C SER A 270 2.11 26.33 -11.19
N GLY A 271 1.49 25.93 -10.07
CA GLY A 271 0.81 24.66 -9.91
C GLY A 271 1.73 23.46 -9.66
N TRP A 272 3.01 23.65 -9.35
CA TRP A 272 3.91 22.62 -8.92
C TRP A 272 3.98 22.51 -7.40
N VAL A 273 3.82 21.31 -6.87
CA VAL A 273 3.94 21.00 -5.44
C VAL A 273 4.91 19.84 -5.25
N ALA A 274 5.96 20.05 -4.48
CA ALA A 274 6.85 19.00 -4.01
C ALA A 274 6.37 18.48 -2.65
N ARG A 275 6.62 17.19 -2.36
CA ARG A 275 6.29 16.57 -1.08
C ARG A 275 7.37 15.59 -0.63
N ALA A 276 7.51 15.48 0.68
CA ALA A 276 8.33 14.44 1.32
C ALA A 276 7.64 13.95 2.58
N SER A 277 7.73 12.64 2.85
CA SER A 277 7.18 12.05 4.08
C SER A 277 7.99 10.86 4.54
N ALA A 278 7.88 10.56 5.84
CA ALA A 278 8.42 9.36 6.46
C ALA A 278 7.28 8.65 7.20
N GLN A 279 6.91 7.45 6.75
CA GLN A 279 5.87 6.65 7.39
C GLN A 279 6.53 5.73 8.41
N VAL A 280 6.40 6.08 9.69
CA VAL A 280 7.05 5.42 10.82
C VAL A 280 6.09 4.41 11.44
N PRO A 281 6.40 3.10 11.46
CA PRO A 281 5.55 2.12 12.13
C PRO A 281 5.61 2.31 13.64
N LEU A 282 4.45 2.55 14.27
CA LEU A 282 4.32 2.67 15.73
C LEU A 282 3.98 1.33 16.38
N SER A 283 3.13 0.55 15.73
CA SER A 283 2.71 -0.76 16.21
C SER A 283 2.53 -1.70 15.03
N GLN A 284 3.00 -2.93 15.19
CA GLN A 284 2.92 -3.96 14.16
C GLN A 284 2.53 -5.28 14.84
N SER A 285 1.51 -5.94 14.29
CA SER A 285 1.16 -7.32 14.65
C SER A 285 1.05 -8.13 13.37
N SER A 286 1.90 -9.10 13.21
CA SER A 286 1.71 -10.18 12.25
C SER A 286 0.81 -11.25 12.89
N LEU A 287 0.03 -11.97 12.08
CA LEU A 287 -0.85 -13.01 12.62
C LEU A 287 -0.03 -14.16 13.21
N ASN A 288 1.04 -14.61 12.54
CA ASN A 288 1.93 -15.65 13.05
C ASN A 288 3.43 -15.38 12.82
N GLY A 289 3.80 -14.50 11.90
CA GLY A 289 5.19 -14.27 11.54
C GLY A 289 5.88 -13.15 12.34
N ALA A 290 7.18 -13.19 12.37
CA ALA A 290 8.03 -12.15 12.97
C ALA A 290 8.30 -10.98 12.01
N GLN A 291 7.45 -10.81 10.99
CA GLN A 291 7.63 -9.75 9.97
C GLN A 291 7.56 -8.36 10.60
N ARG A 292 8.53 -7.53 10.23
CA ARG A 292 8.62 -6.13 10.65
C ARG A 292 8.85 -5.22 9.44
N GLU A 293 7.98 -4.25 9.28
CA GLU A 293 8.17 -3.18 8.31
C GLU A 293 8.96 -2.04 8.96
N LYS A 294 9.94 -1.49 8.25
CA LYS A 294 10.74 -0.35 8.70
C LYS A 294 10.11 0.96 8.21
N THR A 295 10.66 2.09 8.62
CA THR A 295 10.22 3.40 8.13
C THR A 295 10.25 3.44 6.61
N VAL A 296 9.15 3.90 6.02
CA VAL A 296 9.02 4.09 4.59
C VAL A 296 9.21 5.56 4.26
N PHE A 297 10.08 5.84 3.31
CA PHE A 297 10.31 7.18 2.81
C PHE A 297 9.58 7.37 1.49
N ASN A 298 8.89 8.50 1.36
CA ASN A 298 8.25 8.93 0.12
C ASN A 298 8.73 10.33 -0.25
N VAL A 299 9.02 10.52 -1.53
CA VAL A 299 9.27 11.83 -2.15
C VAL A 299 8.44 11.90 -3.43
N GLY A 300 7.81 13.02 -3.67
CA GLY A 300 7.00 13.17 -4.86
C GLY A 300 6.89 14.62 -5.33
N ILE A 301 6.42 14.75 -6.56
CA ILE A 301 6.12 16.03 -7.17
C ILE A 301 4.79 15.93 -7.92
N THR A 302 3.99 16.96 -7.81
CA THR A 302 2.69 17.06 -8.50
C THR A 302 2.66 18.32 -9.35
N LYS A 303 2.10 18.20 -10.55
CA LYS A 303 1.72 19.33 -11.40
C LYS A 303 0.21 19.38 -11.53
N LEU A 304 -0.36 20.52 -11.18
CA LEU A 304 -1.76 20.85 -11.38
C LEU A 304 -1.87 21.76 -12.62
N PHE A 305 -2.66 21.34 -13.60
CA PHE A 305 -2.99 22.12 -14.78
C PHE A 305 -4.41 22.62 -14.58
N ALA A 306 -4.55 23.81 -13.97
CA ALA A 306 -5.87 24.44 -13.85
C ALA A 306 -6.41 24.81 -15.23
N LYS A 307 -7.72 24.66 -15.42
CA LYS A 307 -8.43 25.26 -16.56
C LYS A 307 -8.63 26.74 -16.35
#